data_f8569fce3339886c3553721705f4abee
#
_entry.id   f8569fce3339886c3553721705f4abee
#
_cell.length_a   1.000
_cell.length_b   1.000
_cell.length_c   1.000
_cell.angle_alpha   90.00
_cell.angle_beta   90.00
_cell.angle_gamma   90.00
#
_symmetry.space_group_name_H-M   'P 1'
#
loop_
_entity.id
_entity.type
_entity.pdbx_description
1 polymer ?
#
loop_
_entity_poly.entity_id
_entity_poly.type
_entity_poly.pdbx_seq_one_letter_code
_entity_poly.pdbx_strand_id
1 'polypeptide(L)'
;MISCRPKAISLALPLIASNWRSQGDLSSYLKKHGIVAIAGIDTRKLTRLLREKGAQAGCILAGEVDETRALAMARAFPGLNGMDLAKVVSAKEDYVWTEAEWTLKGYKQAAEPRFHVVAYDFGVKRNILRMLAERGCRLTVVPAQTPAAEVLAMKPGGIFLSNGPGD
;
A
#
# COMPACT_ATOMS: atom_id res chain seq x y z
N MET A 1 14.62 13.95 0.23
CA MET A 1 13.87 12.93 -0.55
C MET A 1 14.87 11.88 -1.01
N ILE A 2 15.08 10.82 -0.19
CA ILE A 2 16.02 9.74 -0.56
C ILE A 2 15.22 8.75 -1.39
N SER A 3 15.19 8.98 -2.71
CA SER A 3 14.65 8.02 -3.66
C SER A 3 15.71 6.93 -3.87
N CYS A 4 15.78 5.97 -2.96
CA CYS A 4 16.47 4.73 -3.25
C CYS A 4 15.57 3.92 -4.17
N ARG A 5 15.72 4.06 -5.50
CA ARG A 5 15.10 3.16 -6.47
C ARG A 5 15.99 1.94 -6.61
N PRO A 6 15.67 0.82 -5.98
CA PRO A 6 16.44 -0.39 -6.15
C PRO A 6 16.03 -1.08 -7.44
N LYS A 7 17.03 -1.44 -8.24
CA LYS A 7 16.87 -2.40 -9.32
C LYS A 7 16.56 -3.76 -8.71
N ALA A 8 15.60 -4.47 -9.29
CA ALA A 8 15.02 -5.71 -8.80
C ALA A 8 16.00 -6.71 -8.20
N ILE A 9 15.67 -7.24 -7.04
CA ILE A 9 16.38 -8.34 -6.39
C ILE A 9 15.96 -9.66 -7.01
N SER A 10 16.95 -10.52 -7.28
CA SER A 10 16.71 -11.92 -7.53
C SER A 10 16.39 -12.62 -6.22
N LEU A 11 15.18 -13.11 -6.04
CA LEU A 11 14.83 -14.01 -4.94
C LEU A 11 15.48 -15.37 -5.22
N ALA A 12 16.31 -15.83 -4.30
CA ALA A 12 17.08 -17.08 -4.44
C ALA A 12 16.22 -18.36 -4.33
N LEU A 13 14.94 -18.24 -3.96
CA LEU A 13 14.01 -19.37 -3.87
C LEU A 13 12.84 -19.14 -4.82
N PRO A 14 12.49 -20.14 -5.66
CA PRO A 14 11.28 -20.09 -6.45
C PRO A 14 10.09 -20.15 -5.48
N LEU A 15 9.40 -19.02 -5.31
CA LEU A 15 8.14 -18.99 -4.60
C LEU A 15 7.09 -19.67 -5.48
N ILE A 16 6.79 -20.93 -5.14
CA ILE A 16 5.79 -21.71 -5.87
C ILE A 16 4.42 -21.11 -5.59
N ALA A 17 3.74 -20.69 -6.65
CA ALA A 17 2.36 -20.25 -6.54
C ALA A 17 1.47 -21.46 -6.20
N SER A 18 0.99 -21.54 -4.96
CA SER A 18 0.15 -22.64 -4.47
C SER A 18 -1.34 -22.34 -4.55
N ASN A 19 -1.72 -21.13 -4.93
CA ASN A 19 -3.11 -20.72 -5.03
C ASN A 19 -3.57 -20.80 -6.50
N TRP A 20 -4.65 -21.52 -6.77
CA TRP A 20 -5.23 -21.66 -8.12
C TRP A 20 -5.69 -20.30 -8.73
N ARG A 21 -5.86 -19.27 -7.94
CA ARG A 21 -6.16 -17.90 -8.40
C ARG A 21 -4.92 -17.15 -8.85
N SER A 22 -3.72 -17.72 -8.68
CA SER A 22 -2.48 -17.04 -8.99
C SER A 22 -2.41 -16.70 -10.49
N GLN A 23 -2.10 -15.45 -10.78
CA GLN A 23 -1.86 -14.94 -12.14
C GLN A 23 -0.36 -14.81 -12.45
N GLY A 24 0.50 -15.19 -11.50
CA GLY A 24 1.95 -15.11 -11.63
C GLY A 24 2.65 -15.40 -10.32
N ASP A 25 3.97 -15.45 -10.34
CA ASP A 25 4.78 -15.59 -9.15
C ASP A 25 5.11 -14.24 -8.49
N LEU A 26 5.43 -14.28 -7.19
CA LEU A 26 5.72 -13.07 -6.41
C LEU A 26 6.99 -12.36 -6.91
N SER A 27 7.99 -13.08 -7.37
CA SER A 27 9.24 -12.50 -7.88
C SER A 27 8.99 -11.63 -9.09
N SER A 28 8.20 -12.15 -10.06
CA SER A 28 7.80 -11.41 -11.26
C SER A 28 6.97 -10.18 -10.93
N TYR A 29 6.05 -10.31 -9.96
CA TYR A 29 5.27 -9.18 -9.46
C TYR A 29 6.16 -8.07 -8.86
N LEU A 30 7.06 -8.44 -7.95
CA LEU A 30 7.97 -7.49 -7.30
C LEU A 30 8.88 -6.78 -8.30
N LYS A 31 9.44 -7.55 -9.26
CA LYS A 31 10.26 -7.00 -10.36
C LYS A 31 9.49 -6.01 -11.21
N LYS A 32 8.26 -6.36 -11.62
CA LYS A 32 7.39 -5.50 -12.42
C LYS A 32 7.10 -4.16 -11.74
N HIS A 33 6.98 -4.17 -10.42
CA HIS A 33 6.68 -2.96 -9.63
C HIS A 33 7.92 -2.27 -9.05
N GLY A 34 9.13 -2.76 -9.34
CA GLY A 34 10.39 -2.18 -8.83
C GLY A 34 10.50 -2.27 -7.31
N ILE A 35 9.90 -3.28 -6.69
CA ILE A 35 9.90 -3.48 -5.25
C ILE A 35 11.09 -4.33 -4.85
N VAL A 36 11.91 -3.82 -3.94
CA VAL A 36 13.04 -4.56 -3.35
C VAL A 36 12.51 -5.55 -2.33
N ALA A 37 13.03 -6.78 -2.39
CA ALA A 37 12.68 -7.82 -1.44
C ALA A 37 13.90 -8.66 -1.08
N ILE A 38 13.87 -9.24 0.11
CA ILE A 38 14.89 -10.18 0.60
C ILE A 38 14.19 -11.49 0.97
N ALA A 39 14.83 -12.60 0.64
CA ALA A 39 14.35 -13.94 0.98
C ALA A 39 15.43 -14.72 1.74
N GLY A 40 15.06 -15.84 2.36
CA GLY A 40 16.01 -16.72 3.08
C GLY A 40 16.45 -16.20 4.45
N ILE A 41 15.83 -15.14 4.96
CA ILE A 41 16.12 -14.63 6.31
C ILE A 41 15.26 -15.35 7.37
N ASP A 42 15.75 -15.40 8.60
CA ASP A 42 14.97 -15.86 9.74
C ASP A 42 13.92 -14.82 10.17
N THR A 43 12.76 -14.89 9.52
CA THR A 43 11.63 -13.98 9.78
C THR A 43 11.07 -14.13 11.18
N ARG A 44 11.20 -15.32 11.81
CA ARG A 44 10.77 -15.57 13.18
C ARG A 44 11.66 -14.85 14.19
N LYS A 45 12.97 -14.88 13.98
CA LYS A 45 13.93 -14.10 14.77
C LYS A 45 13.69 -12.59 14.62
N LEU A 46 13.45 -12.13 13.39
CA LEU A 46 13.12 -10.73 13.11
C LEU A 46 11.83 -10.31 13.84
N THR A 47 10.78 -11.11 13.77
CA THR A 47 9.51 -10.83 14.46
C THR A 47 9.70 -10.73 15.97
N ARG A 48 10.48 -11.64 16.57
CA ARG A 48 10.78 -11.60 18.01
C ARG A 48 11.53 -10.33 18.40
N LEU A 49 12.55 -9.96 17.61
CA LEU A 49 13.33 -8.75 17.83
C LEU A 49 12.42 -7.48 17.78
N LEU A 50 11.51 -7.40 16.82
CA LEU A 50 10.57 -6.29 16.71
C LEU A 50 9.56 -6.25 17.87
N ARG A 51 9.16 -7.40 18.41
CA ARG A 51 8.31 -7.47 19.61
C ARG A 51 9.02 -7.00 20.88
N GLU A 52 10.29 -7.36 21.02
CA GLU A 52 11.09 -7.04 22.21
C GLU A 52 11.60 -5.59 22.19
N LYS A 53 12.01 -5.08 21.03
CA LYS A 53 12.67 -3.80 20.88
C LYS A 53 11.83 -2.69 20.22
N GLY A 54 10.61 -3.03 19.80
CA GLY A 54 9.75 -2.11 19.02
C GLY A 54 10.23 -1.96 17.57
N ALA A 55 9.73 -0.93 16.90
CA ALA A 55 10.10 -0.61 15.53
C ALA A 55 11.61 -0.33 15.41
N GLN A 56 12.25 -0.93 14.41
CA GLN A 56 13.67 -0.77 14.13
C GLN A 56 13.88 -0.19 12.74
N ALA A 57 14.85 0.70 12.61
CA ALA A 57 15.31 1.14 11.30
C ALA A 57 16.05 0.01 10.59
N GLY A 58 15.84 -0.11 9.27
CA GLY A 58 16.48 -1.13 8.46
C GLY A 58 16.77 -0.63 7.06
N CYS A 59 17.74 -1.26 6.41
CA CYS A 59 18.07 -1.00 5.01
C CYS A 59 18.20 -2.33 4.26
N ILE A 60 17.67 -2.37 3.04
CA ILE A 60 17.87 -3.47 2.10
C ILE A 60 18.59 -2.91 0.88
N LEU A 61 19.80 -3.39 0.60
CA LEU A 61 20.54 -3.07 -0.61
C LEU A 61 20.41 -4.18 -1.63
N ALA A 62 20.21 -3.79 -2.89
CA ALA A 62 20.22 -4.69 -4.04
C ALA A 62 21.39 -4.36 -4.99
N GLY A 63 21.93 -5.38 -5.63
CA GLY A 63 23.07 -5.26 -6.53
C GLY A 63 24.39 -5.46 -5.77
N GLU A 64 25.23 -4.46 -5.72
CA GLU A 64 26.50 -4.55 -4.99
C GLU A 64 26.25 -4.56 -3.48
N VAL A 65 26.72 -5.62 -2.81
CA VAL A 65 26.52 -5.82 -1.36
C VAL A 65 27.59 -5.06 -0.60
N ASP A 66 27.16 -4.08 0.18
CA ASP A 66 28.01 -3.29 1.09
C ASP A 66 27.31 -3.18 2.45
N GLU A 67 27.75 -4.01 3.39
CA GLU A 67 27.18 -4.06 4.74
C GLU A 67 27.41 -2.76 5.50
N THR A 68 28.58 -2.13 5.34
CA THR A 68 28.93 -0.88 6.00
C THR A 68 28.00 0.25 5.55
N ARG A 69 27.77 0.33 4.25
CA ARG A 69 26.85 1.30 3.65
C ARG A 69 25.41 1.03 4.10
N ALA A 70 24.94 -0.23 4.08
CA ALA A 70 23.60 -0.60 4.53
C ALA A 70 23.37 -0.20 5.99
N LEU A 71 24.33 -0.47 6.86
CA LEU A 71 24.28 -0.13 8.27
C LEU A 71 24.27 1.40 8.48
N ALA A 72 25.10 2.12 7.76
CA ALA A 72 25.12 3.58 7.81
C ALA A 72 23.79 4.18 7.39
N MET A 73 23.19 3.68 6.29
CA MET A 73 21.86 4.11 5.82
C MET A 73 20.74 3.79 6.83
N ALA A 74 20.78 2.61 7.45
CA ALA A 74 19.79 2.25 8.47
C ALA A 74 19.91 3.16 9.69
N ARG A 75 21.12 3.46 10.16
CA ARG A 75 21.36 4.35 11.31
C ARG A 75 21.04 5.82 11.02
N ALA A 76 21.19 6.25 9.78
CA ALA A 76 20.84 7.61 9.35
C ALA A 76 19.33 7.85 9.19
N PHE A 77 18.52 6.80 9.25
CA PHE A 77 17.07 6.94 9.14
C PHE A 77 16.49 7.62 10.39
N PRO A 78 15.81 8.77 10.26
CA PRO A 78 15.38 9.57 11.41
C PRO A 78 14.19 8.95 12.18
N GLY A 79 13.66 7.82 11.73
CA GLY A 79 12.42 7.24 12.26
C GLY A 79 11.17 7.79 11.59
N LEU A 80 10.02 7.38 12.08
CA LEU A 80 8.72 7.77 11.53
C LEU A 80 8.06 8.92 12.33
N ASN A 81 8.58 9.23 13.51
CA ASN A 81 8.00 10.27 14.38
C ASN A 81 8.00 11.64 13.67
N GLY A 82 6.84 12.28 13.63
CA GLY A 82 6.65 13.56 12.98
C GLY A 82 6.58 13.51 11.45
N MET A 83 6.61 12.34 10.83
CA MET A 83 6.41 12.19 9.40
C MET A 83 4.91 12.12 9.07
N ASP A 84 4.43 13.01 8.20
CA ASP A 84 3.09 12.92 7.63
C ASP A 84 3.06 11.86 6.51
N LEU A 85 2.96 10.60 6.91
CA LEU A 85 2.94 9.47 5.98
C LEU A 85 1.63 9.40 5.20
N ALA A 86 0.52 9.88 5.76
CA ALA A 86 -0.76 9.92 5.08
C ALA A 86 -0.67 10.77 3.80
N LYS A 87 0.00 11.91 3.88
CA LYS A 87 0.28 12.77 2.73
C LYS A 87 1.14 12.10 1.65
N VAL A 88 2.07 11.23 2.07
CA VAL A 88 2.99 10.54 1.15
C VAL A 88 2.27 9.43 0.38
N VAL A 89 1.33 8.72 1.01
CA VAL A 89 0.65 7.56 0.42
C VAL A 89 -0.69 7.91 -0.23
N SER A 90 -1.22 9.10 0.03
CA SER A 90 -2.47 9.60 -0.55
C SER A 90 -2.40 9.72 -2.06
N ALA A 91 -3.52 9.55 -2.74
CA ALA A 91 -3.69 9.88 -4.15
C ALA A 91 -3.30 11.34 -4.42
N LYS A 92 -2.80 11.61 -5.63
CA LYS A 92 -2.43 12.96 -6.06
C LYS A 92 -3.60 13.73 -6.65
N GLU A 93 -4.55 13.00 -7.21
CA GLU A 93 -5.74 13.52 -7.89
C GLU A 93 -6.94 12.69 -7.45
N ASP A 94 -8.12 13.28 -7.53
CA ASP A 94 -9.37 12.57 -7.31
C ASP A 94 -9.65 11.58 -8.44
N TYR A 95 -10.30 10.48 -8.09
CA TYR A 95 -10.69 9.46 -9.06
C TYR A 95 -11.98 8.74 -8.65
N VAL A 96 -12.67 8.18 -9.64
CA VAL A 96 -13.85 7.35 -9.41
C VAL A 96 -13.42 5.89 -9.28
N TRP A 97 -13.88 5.23 -8.24
CA TRP A 97 -13.65 3.81 -8.04
C TRP A 97 -14.82 2.98 -8.56
N THR A 98 -14.53 1.98 -9.42
CA THR A 98 -15.55 1.18 -10.12
C THR A 98 -15.50 -0.32 -9.83
N GLU A 99 -14.42 -0.80 -9.22
CA GLU A 99 -14.30 -2.23 -8.90
C GLU A 99 -15.15 -2.61 -7.68
N ALA A 100 -15.92 -3.69 -7.78
CA ALA A 100 -16.57 -4.37 -6.67
C ALA A 100 -15.80 -5.63 -6.25
N GLU A 101 -16.42 -6.51 -5.48
CA GLU A 101 -15.78 -7.70 -4.92
C GLU A 101 -15.27 -8.67 -5.99
N TRP A 102 -14.24 -9.41 -5.61
CA TRP A 102 -13.64 -10.42 -6.46
C TRP A 102 -14.54 -11.66 -6.60
N THR A 103 -14.61 -12.20 -7.81
CA THR A 103 -15.27 -13.47 -8.14
C THR A 103 -14.34 -14.40 -8.90
N LEU A 104 -14.76 -15.62 -9.18
CA LEU A 104 -14.00 -16.57 -10.00
C LEU A 104 -13.69 -16.05 -11.41
N LYS A 105 -14.47 -15.10 -11.90
CA LYS A 105 -14.29 -14.44 -13.21
C LYS A 105 -13.48 -13.13 -13.12
N GLY A 106 -12.93 -12.80 -11.95
CA GLY A 106 -12.23 -11.55 -11.67
C GLY A 106 -13.05 -10.59 -10.82
N TYR A 107 -12.63 -9.33 -10.75
CA TYR A 107 -13.37 -8.30 -10.04
C TYR A 107 -14.65 -7.93 -10.79
N LYS A 108 -15.77 -7.86 -10.07
CA LYS A 108 -17.00 -7.32 -10.61
C LYS A 108 -16.87 -5.81 -10.82
N GLN A 109 -17.65 -5.28 -11.73
CA GLN A 109 -17.91 -3.85 -11.79
C GLN A 109 -18.97 -3.49 -10.74
N ALA A 110 -18.89 -2.27 -10.19
CA ALA A 110 -19.90 -1.78 -9.27
C ALA A 110 -21.29 -1.81 -9.93
N ALA A 111 -22.29 -2.28 -9.17
CA ALA A 111 -23.69 -2.21 -9.59
C ALA A 111 -24.15 -0.74 -9.70
N GLU A 112 -25.39 -0.53 -10.21
CA GLU A 112 -25.99 0.81 -10.24
C GLU A 112 -25.96 1.43 -8.84
N PRO A 113 -25.36 2.61 -8.71
CA PRO A 113 -25.13 3.21 -7.40
C PRO A 113 -26.43 3.80 -6.84
N ARG A 114 -26.69 3.49 -5.58
CA ARG A 114 -27.78 4.07 -4.78
C ARG A 114 -27.31 5.26 -3.93
N PHE A 115 -26.04 5.28 -3.58
CA PHE A 115 -25.46 6.30 -2.71
C PHE A 115 -24.19 6.87 -3.34
N HIS A 116 -23.98 8.18 -3.20
CA HIS A 116 -22.71 8.81 -3.52
C HIS A 116 -21.90 8.96 -2.24
N VAL A 117 -20.70 8.36 -2.19
CA VAL A 117 -19.78 8.45 -1.07
C VAL A 117 -18.48 9.07 -1.54
N VAL A 118 -18.02 10.09 -0.85
CA VAL A 118 -16.68 10.65 -1.05
C VAL A 118 -15.74 10.05 0.00
N ALA A 119 -14.65 9.43 -0.46
CA ALA A 119 -13.66 8.77 0.38
C ALA A 119 -12.35 9.55 0.39
N TYR A 120 -11.92 10.04 1.57
CA TYR A 120 -10.58 10.59 1.74
C TYR A 120 -9.54 9.47 1.73
N ASP A 121 -8.53 9.62 0.89
CA ASP A 121 -7.44 8.66 0.77
C ASP A 121 -6.26 9.03 1.69
N PHE A 122 -6.23 8.42 2.86
CA PHE A 122 -5.07 8.45 3.77
C PHE A 122 -4.17 7.22 3.61
N GLY A 123 -4.28 6.49 2.51
CA GLY A 123 -3.66 5.19 2.27
C GLY A 123 -4.68 4.06 2.31
N VAL A 124 -5.82 4.26 1.64
CA VAL A 124 -6.98 3.38 1.68
C VAL A 124 -6.66 1.97 1.17
N LYS A 125 -7.05 0.96 1.92
CA LYS A 125 -7.02 -0.42 1.43
C LYS A 125 -8.08 -0.61 0.35
N ARG A 126 -7.67 -0.93 -0.86
CA ARG A 126 -8.57 -1.12 -2.03
C ARG A 126 -9.77 -2.03 -1.74
N ASN A 127 -9.58 -3.03 -0.87
CA ASN A 127 -10.69 -3.92 -0.53
C ASN A 127 -11.83 -3.22 0.21
N ILE A 128 -11.56 -2.15 0.96
CA ILE A 128 -12.60 -1.34 1.59
C ILE A 128 -13.45 -0.65 0.51
N LEU A 129 -12.81 -0.08 -0.49
CA LEU A 129 -13.51 0.54 -1.63
C LEU A 129 -14.37 -0.48 -2.38
N ARG A 130 -13.85 -1.71 -2.61
CA ARG A 130 -14.60 -2.78 -3.25
C ARG A 130 -15.84 -3.18 -2.44
N MET A 131 -15.71 -3.28 -1.14
CA MET A 131 -16.83 -3.63 -0.25
C MET A 131 -17.89 -2.53 -0.23
N LEU A 132 -17.53 -1.27 -0.31
CA LEU A 132 -18.48 -0.16 -0.41
C LEU A 132 -19.17 -0.17 -1.79
N ALA A 133 -18.42 -0.37 -2.87
CA ALA A 133 -18.95 -0.47 -4.22
C ALA A 133 -19.94 -1.63 -4.37
N GLU A 134 -19.65 -2.82 -3.82
CA GLU A 134 -20.55 -3.98 -3.81
C GLU A 134 -21.89 -3.67 -3.09
N ARG A 135 -21.88 -2.74 -2.14
CA ARG A 135 -23.08 -2.29 -1.41
C ARG A 135 -23.84 -1.16 -2.10
N GLY A 136 -23.50 -0.85 -3.34
CA GLY A 136 -24.19 0.16 -4.16
C GLY A 136 -23.71 1.59 -3.86
N CYS A 137 -22.47 1.77 -3.41
CA CYS A 137 -21.86 3.08 -3.29
C CYS A 137 -21.09 3.45 -4.58
N ARG A 138 -21.44 4.58 -5.17
CA ARG A 138 -20.56 5.27 -6.12
C ARG A 138 -19.50 6.00 -5.32
N LEU A 139 -18.23 5.67 -5.54
CA LEU A 139 -17.12 6.22 -4.77
C LEU A 139 -16.35 7.24 -5.59
N THR A 140 -16.24 8.45 -5.06
CA THR A 140 -15.24 9.44 -5.47
C THR A 140 -14.15 9.44 -4.41
N VAL A 141 -12.94 9.04 -4.79
CA VAL A 141 -11.79 9.03 -3.88
C VAL A 141 -11.04 10.31 -4.07
N VAL A 142 -10.79 11.03 -2.98
CA VAL A 142 -10.12 12.33 -3.00
C VAL A 142 -8.83 12.29 -2.20
N PRO A 143 -7.83 13.11 -2.55
CA PRO A 143 -6.60 13.25 -1.76
C PRO A 143 -6.86 13.63 -0.31
N ALA A 144 -5.94 13.24 0.59
CA ALA A 144 -6.00 13.55 2.00
C ALA A 144 -6.13 15.05 2.32
N GLN A 145 -5.64 15.90 1.44
CA GLN A 145 -5.60 17.36 1.62
C GLN A 145 -6.77 18.10 0.96
N THR A 146 -7.72 17.39 0.36
CA THR A 146 -8.88 18.02 -0.28
C THR A 146 -9.68 18.81 0.75
N PRO A 147 -9.94 20.11 0.51
CA PRO A 147 -10.72 20.93 1.43
C PRO A 147 -12.13 20.38 1.64
N ALA A 148 -12.64 20.46 2.87
CA ALA A 148 -13.98 19.99 3.19
C ALA A 148 -15.07 20.68 2.35
N ALA A 149 -14.88 21.96 2.00
CA ALA A 149 -15.80 22.70 1.16
C ALA A 149 -15.95 22.09 -0.24
N GLU A 150 -14.85 21.63 -0.84
CA GLU A 150 -14.86 20.96 -2.15
C GLU A 150 -15.60 19.62 -2.06
N VAL A 151 -15.36 18.84 -1.02
CA VAL A 151 -16.06 17.57 -0.80
C VAL A 151 -17.56 17.80 -0.59
N LEU A 152 -17.95 18.78 0.19
CA LEU A 152 -19.36 19.13 0.41
C LEU A 152 -20.04 19.66 -0.86
N ALA A 153 -19.31 20.37 -1.73
CA ALA A 153 -19.81 20.81 -3.03
C ALA A 153 -20.19 19.65 -3.96
N MET A 154 -19.57 18.47 -3.79
CA MET A 154 -19.93 17.24 -4.51
C MET A 154 -21.27 16.65 -4.07
N LYS A 155 -21.90 17.20 -3.02
CA LYS A 155 -23.17 16.76 -2.42
C LYS A 155 -23.20 15.26 -2.14
N PRO A 156 -22.23 14.70 -1.38
CA PRO A 156 -22.20 13.28 -1.08
C PRO A 156 -23.34 12.90 -0.13
N GLY A 157 -23.86 11.68 -0.29
CA GLY A 157 -24.75 11.06 0.69
C GLY A 157 -23.99 10.53 1.93
N GLY A 158 -22.66 10.42 1.84
CA GLY A 158 -21.79 10.02 2.94
C GLY A 158 -20.33 10.38 2.67
N ILE A 159 -19.56 10.57 3.73
CA ILE A 159 -18.12 10.80 3.68
C ILE A 159 -17.41 9.66 4.42
N PHE A 160 -16.42 9.08 3.81
CA PHE A 160 -15.60 8.02 4.38
C PHE A 160 -14.17 8.53 4.60
N LEU A 161 -13.72 8.51 5.84
CA LEU A 161 -12.32 8.75 6.19
C LEU A 161 -11.59 7.40 6.22
N SER A 162 -10.65 7.19 5.31
CA SER A 162 -9.99 5.91 5.21
C SER A 162 -9.01 5.66 6.36
N ASN A 163 -8.62 4.39 6.53
CA ASN A 163 -7.41 4.10 7.29
C ASN A 163 -6.18 4.72 6.61
N GLY A 164 -5.14 4.91 7.39
CA GLY A 164 -3.84 5.38 6.92
C GLY A 164 -2.71 4.80 7.76
N PRO A 165 -1.45 5.11 7.41
CA PRO A 165 -0.33 4.84 8.29
C PRO A 165 -0.48 5.66 9.58
N GLY A 166 -0.40 4.98 10.71
CA GLY A 166 -0.37 5.62 12.03
C GLY A 166 1.05 5.88 12.52
N ASP A 167 1.17 6.62 13.62
CA ASP A 167 2.42 6.81 14.36
C ASP A 167 2.87 5.51 15.04
#